data_811b73a06382700739540dd06b6bb34d
#
_entry.id   811b73a06382700739540dd06b6bb34d
#
_cell.length_a   1.000
_cell.length_b   1.000
_cell.length_c   1.000
_cell.angle_alpha   90.00
_cell.angle_beta   90.00
_cell.angle_gamma   90.00
#
_symmetry.space_group_name_H-M   'P 1'
#
loop_
_entity.id
_entity.type
_entity.pdbx_description
1 polymer ?
#
loop_
_entity_poly.entity_id
_entity_poly.type
_entity_poly.pdbx_seq_one_letter_code
_entity_poly.pdbx_strand_id
1 'polypeptide(L)'
;RDLHLCDRRQRQMCIRDRHEIDKEVEVIIDEIQSYEDSPSELIFDDFEELLFPNHPLGRNILGKPELLRGFTSRNALDFTARFYKTTNMVFFVQGNIDFKKVIRTVEKAVSDISLSEINRQRTAPFTYTPQTLTINKDTHQAHVMIGSRGYHAYDEKRTGLYLLNNILGGPGMNSRLNLALRERRGLVYNVEANLTSYTDTGVFCIYFGTDTEDVDHCIRLVHKELKKLRDNKLTDAQLTAAKKQIIGQIGVASDNFENNALDMGKAFLHYGKFEGPGEVFKRIEALTADHLLEIANEMFAEEYLSTLVYS
;
A
#
# COMPACT_ATOMS: atom_id res chain seq x y z
N ARG A 1 -18.80 -25.71 4.91
CA ARG A 1 -18.07 -25.67 6.22
C ARG A 1 -16.76 -26.46 6.20
N ASP A 2 -16.63 -27.45 5.32
CA ASP A 2 -15.45 -28.34 5.24
C ASP A 2 -14.37 -27.89 4.25
N LEU A 3 -14.67 -26.95 3.37
CA LEU A 3 -13.73 -26.40 2.37
C LEU A 3 -12.53 -25.66 3.01
N HIS A 4 -12.73 -24.92 4.10
CA HIS A 4 -11.63 -24.19 4.77
C HIS A 4 -10.65 -25.09 5.55
N LEU A 5 -11.06 -26.28 5.98
CA LEU A 5 -10.16 -27.24 6.65
C LEU A 5 -9.33 -28.07 5.65
N CYS A 6 -9.88 -28.34 4.46
CA CYS A 6 -9.13 -28.92 3.33
C CYS A 6 -8.03 -27.98 2.84
N ASP A 7 -8.32 -26.69 2.70
CA ASP A 7 -7.38 -25.67 2.22
C ASP A 7 -6.09 -25.58 3.07
N ARG A 8 -6.20 -25.66 4.40
CA ARG A 8 -5.01 -25.64 5.27
C ARG A 8 -4.14 -26.89 5.16
N ARG A 9 -4.74 -28.06 5.03
CA ARG A 9 -3.99 -29.32 4.83
C ARG A 9 -3.39 -29.39 3.45
N GLN A 10 -4.10 -28.90 2.43
CA GLN A 10 -3.59 -28.80 1.06
C GLN A 10 -2.40 -27.85 0.97
N ARG A 11 -2.44 -26.66 1.54
CA ARG A 11 -1.29 -25.73 1.54
C ARG A 11 -0.05 -26.28 2.23
N GLN A 12 -0.20 -27.07 3.29
CA GLN A 12 0.94 -27.76 3.92
C GLN A 12 1.46 -28.95 3.10
N MET A 13 0.61 -29.59 2.30
CA MET A 13 1.01 -30.64 1.36
C MET A 13 1.68 -30.06 0.11
N CYS A 14 1.21 -28.91 -0.40
CA CYS A 14 1.76 -28.24 -1.60
C CYS A 14 3.26 -27.93 -1.48
N ILE A 15 3.72 -27.51 -0.30
CA ILE A 15 5.14 -27.20 -0.05
C ILE A 15 6.03 -28.46 -0.20
N ARG A 16 5.49 -29.67 -0.05
CA ARG A 16 6.23 -30.94 -0.07
C ARG A 16 6.11 -31.70 -1.38
N ASP A 17 5.07 -31.44 -2.15
CA ASP A 17 4.80 -32.16 -3.40
C ASP A 17 5.19 -31.30 -4.61
N ARG A 18 6.11 -31.81 -5.43
CA ARG A 18 6.56 -31.14 -6.65
C ARG A 18 5.40 -30.87 -7.61
N HIS A 19 4.46 -31.80 -7.73
CA HIS A 19 3.31 -31.66 -8.63
C HIS A 19 2.39 -30.51 -8.24
N GLU A 20 2.21 -30.24 -6.95
CA GLU A 20 1.40 -29.12 -6.48
C GLU A 20 2.12 -27.76 -6.70
N ILE A 21 3.46 -27.74 -6.56
CA ILE A 21 4.25 -26.53 -6.89
C ILE A 21 4.17 -26.22 -8.38
N ASP A 22 4.30 -27.25 -9.23
CA ASP A 22 4.22 -27.05 -10.68
C ASP A 22 2.84 -26.49 -11.08
N LYS A 23 1.74 -26.94 -10.45
CA LYS A 23 0.41 -26.38 -10.68
C LYS A 23 0.29 -24.93 -10.17
N GLU A 24 0.81 -24.65 -8.99
CA GLU A 24 0.74 -23.30 -8.41
C GLU A 24 1.56 -22.31 -9.25
N VAL A 25 2.68 -22.74 -9.82
CA VAL A 25 3.48 -21.92 -10.74
C VAL A 25 2.66 -21.55 -11.99
N GLU A 26 1.92 -22.48 -12.59
CA GLU A 26 1.06 -22.15 -13.74
C GLU A 26 -0.06 -21.18 -13.35
N VAL A 27 -0.69 -21.35 -12.17
CA VAL A 27 -1.71 -20.41 -11.67
C VAL A 27 -1.12 -19.00 -11.51
N ILE A 28 0.08 -18.87 -10.94
CA ILE A 28 0.74 -17.56 -10.80
C ILE A 28 1.11 -16.97 -12.16
N ILE A 29 1.51 -17.80 -13.14
CA ILE A 29 1.78 -17.32 -14.50
C ILE A 29 0.52 -16.81 -15.18
N ASP A 30 -0.63 -17.50 -15.02
CA ASP A 30 -1.93 -17.02 -15.50
C ASP A 30 -2.32 -15.70 -14.81
N GLU A 31 -2.02 -15.55 -13.53
CA GLU A 31 -2.23 -14.30 -12.78
C GLU A 31 -1.36 -13.16 -13.33
N ILE A 32 -0.07 -13.41 -13.62
CA ILE A 32 0.81 -12.43 -14.27
C ILE A 32 0.23 -11.97 -15.61
N GLN A 33 -0.23 -12.90 -16.45
CA GLN A 33 -0.84 -12.55 -17.73
C GLN A 33 -2.09 -11.70 -17.56
N SER A 34 -2.94 -12.03 -16.57
CA SER A 34 -4.12 -11.23 -16.25
C SER A 34 -3.77 -9.80 -15.83
N TYR A 35 -2.67 -9.61 -15.08
CA TYR A 35 -2.17 -8.26 -14.73
C TYR A 35 -1.60 -7.52 -15.94
N GLU A 36 -0.87 -8.21 -16.82
CA GLU A 36 -0.34 -7.62 -18.06
C GLU A 36 -1.46 -7.12 -18.99
N ASP A 37 -2.63 -7.79 -18.94
CA ASP A 37 -3.84 -7.40 -19.67
C ASP A 37 -4.66 -6.29 -18.97
N SER A 38 -4.25 -5.85 -17.78
CA SER A 38 -4.92 -4.81 -16.98
C SER A 38 -3.99 -3.61 -16.75
N PRO A 39 -3.89 -2.67 -17.70
CA PRO A 39 -2.99 -1.52 -17.59
C PRO A 39 -3.25 -0.64 -16.36
N SER A 40 -4.51 -0.56 -15.91
CA SER A 40 -4.92 0.17 -14.70
C SER A 40 -4.37 -0.42 -13.40
N GLU A 41 -4.03 -1.71 -13.38
CA GLU A 41 -3.41 -2.40 -12.24
C GLU A 41 -1.88 -2.45 -12.40
N LEU A 42 -1.40 -2.83 -13.58
CA LEU A 42 0.01 -2.95 -13.88
C LEU A 42 0.80 -1.65 -13.66
N ILE A 43 0.19 -0.49 -13.92
CA ILE A 43 0.85 0.82 -13.76
C ILE A 43 1.33 1.08 -12.33
N PHE A 44 0.69 0.49 -11.32
CA PHE A 44 1.13 0.63 -9.92
C PHE A 44 2.46 -0.09 -9.67
N ASP A 45 2.61 -1.30 -10.20
CA ASP A 45 3.86 -2.08 -10.08
C ASP A 45 5.01 -1.42 -10.85
N ASP A 46 4.76 -1.00 -12.10
CA ASP A 46 5.76 -0.32 -12.91
C ASP A 46 6.15 1.06 -12.33
N PHE A 47 5.20 1.72 -11.64
CA PHE A 47 5.51 2.96 -10.94
C PHE A 47 6.38 2.72 -9.70
N GLU A 48 6.14 1.64 -8.94
CA GLU A 48 7.03 1.25 -7.84
C GLU A 48 8.43 0.87 -8.35
N GLU A 49 8.55 0.19 -9.50
CA GLU A 49 9.83 -0.07 -10.14
C GLU A 49 10.57 1.23 -10.50
N LEU A 50 9.83 2.22 -11.01
CA LEU A 50 10.37 3.56 -11.33
C LEU A 50 10.87 4.28 -10.07
N LEU A 51 10.16 4.17 -8.94
CA LEU A 51 10.57 4.79 -7.67
C LEU A 51 11.72 4.07 -6.99
N PHE A 52 11.84 2.74 -7.17
CA PHE A 52 12.84 1.90 -6.49
C PHE A 52 13.69 1.08 -7.48
N PRO A 53 14.37 1.72 -8.44
CA PRO A 53 15.16 1.01 -9.45
C PRO A 53 16.25 0.17 -8.78
N ASN A 54 16.38 -1.08 -9.24
CA ASN A 54 17.35 -2.05 -8.72
C ASN A 54 17.22 -2.41 -7.23
N HIS A 55 16.09 -2.08 -6.61
CA HIS A 55 15.79 -2.41 -5.23
C HIS A 55 14.69 -3.48 -5.14
N PRO A 56 14.69 -4.37 -4.12
CA PRO A 56 13.64 -5.38 -3.96
C PRO A 56 12.20 -4.83 -3.90
N LEU A 57 11.99 -3.60 -3.40
CA LEU A 57 10.68 -2.96 -3.38
C LEU A 57 10.12 -2.60 -4.77
N GLY A 58 10.98 -2.37 -5.75
CA GLY A 58 10.56 -2.10 -7.13
C GLY A 58 10.41 -3.36 -7.99
N ARG A 59 10.46 -4.55 -7.39
CA ARG A 59 10.21 -5.79 -8.14
C ARG A 59 8.74 -6.12 -8.12
N ASN A 60 8.20 -6.52 -9.28
CA ASN A 60 6.84 -7.04 -9.34
C ASN A 60 6.68 -8.19 -8.33
N ILE A 61 5.63 -8.13 -7.53
CA ILE A 61 5.38 -9.08 -6.43
C ILE A 61 5.11 -10.50 -6.94
N LEU A 62 4.54 -10.64 -8.13
CA LEU A 62 4.27 -11.93 -8.77
C LEU A 62 5.54 -12.57 -9.36
N GLY A 63 6.62 -11.78 -9.54
CA GLY A 63 7.87 -12.26 -10.10
C GLY A 63 7.88 -12.26 -11.63
N LYS A 64 8.65 -13.18 -12.21
CA LYS A 64 8.79 -13.33 -13.68
C LYS A 64 8.56 -14.79 -14.07
N PRO A 65 7.79 -15.08 -15.13
CA PRO A 65 7.47 -16.46 -15.55
C PRO A 65 8.70 -17.34 -15.72
N GLU A 66 9.79 -16.79 -16.27
CA GLU A 66 11.03 -17.53 -16.51
C GLU A 66 11.69 -18.00 -15.21
N LEU A 67 11.59 -17.20 -14.15
CA LEU A 67 12.12 -17.51 -12.83
C LEU A 67 11.20 -18.48 -12.09
N LEU A 68 9.89 -18.30 -12.20
CA LEU A 68 8.88 -19.11 -11.52
C LEU A 68 8.95 -20.57 -11.97
N ARG A 69 9.13 -20.85 -13.27
CA ARG A 69 9.30 -22.21 -13.81
C ARG A 69 10.50 -22.95 -13.23
N GLY A 70 11.45 -22.25 -12.66
CA GLY A 70 12.59 -22.82 -11.94
C GLY A 70 12.35 -23.12 -10.47
N PHE A 71 11.19 -22.76 -9.91
CA PHE A 71 10.90 -22.97 -8.49
C PHE A 71 10.64 -24.44 -8.17
N THR A 72 11.10 -24.85 -7.00
CA THR A 72 11.00 -26.22 -6.50
C THR A 72 10.54 -26.22 -5.05
N SER A 73 10.09 -27.38 -4.55
CA SER A 73 9.79 -27.57 -3.14
C SER A 73 10.97 -27.16 -2.23
N ARG A 74 12.19 -27.30 -2.70
CA ARG A 74 13.39 -26.88 -1.96
C ARG A 74 13.42 -25.37 -1.74
N ASN A 75 13.10 -24.58 -2.76
CA ASN A 75 13.04 -23.11 -2.65
C ASN A 75 11.99 -22.67 -1.63
N ALA A 76 10.80 -23.29 -1.64
CA ALA A 76 9.73 -23.02 -0.69
C ALA A 76 10.14 -23.37 0.76
N LEU A 77 10.78 -24.55 0.95
CA LEU A 77 11.28 -24.96 2.27
C LEU A 77 12.41 -24.06 2.78
N ASP A 78 13.33 -23.65 1.93
CA ASP A 78 14.41 -22.74 2.29
C ASP A 78 13.87 -21.36 2.66
N PHE A 79 12.83 -20.86 1.95
CA PHE A 79 12.14 -19.63 2.29
C PHE A 79 11.46 -19.71 3.66
N THR A 80 10.68 -20.76 3.92
CA THR A 80 10.02 -20.94 5.21
C THR A 80 11.03 -21.13 6.35
N ALA A 81 12.09 -21.89 6.13
CA ALA A 81 13.17 -22.07 7.11
C ALA A 81 13.89 -20.76 7.44
N ARG A 82 13.97 -19.83 6.49
CA ARG A 82 14.61 -18.53 6.66
C ARG A 82 13.71 -17.50 7.35
N PHE A 83 12.43 -17.43 6.94
CA PHE A 83 11.57 -16.30 7.29
C PHE A 83 10.48 -16.64 8.33
N TYR A 84 10.04 -17.91 8.43
CA TYR A 84 9.03 -18.34 9.40
C TYR A 84 9.70 -18.62 10.76
N LYS A 85 10.15 -17.53 11.39
CA LYS A 85 10.78 -17.55 12.70
C LYS A 85 9.80 -17.06 13.76
N THR A 86 9.90 -17.59 14.96
CA THR A 86 8.98 -17.24 16.06
C THR A 86 9.00 -15.76 16.40
N THR A 87 10.15 -15.08 16.26
CA THR A 87 10.28 -13.62 16.43
C THR A 87 9.71 -12.81 15.27
N ASN A 88 9.28 -13.45 14.18
CA ASN A 88 8.73 -12.82 12.99
C ASN A 88 7.27 -13.24 12.72
N MET A 89 6.61 -13.79 13.72
CA MET A 89 5.23 -14.29 13.60
C MET A 89 4.39 -13.73 14.73
N VAL A 90 3.15 -13.36 14.42
CA VAL A 90 2.15 -12.94 15.39
C VAL A 90 0.92 -13.83 15.24
N PHE A 91 0.44 -14.35 16.34
CA PHE A 91 -0.86 -14.97 16.41
C PHE A 91 -1.86 -13.97 16.99
N PHE A 92 -2.87 -13.68 16.22
CA PHE A 92 -3.94 -12.77 16.61
C PHE A 92 -5.28 -13.48 16.59
N VAL A 93 -6.12 -13.21 17.58
CA VAL A 93 -7.49 -13.71 17.65
C VAL A 93 -8.42 -12.66 18.21
N GLN A 94 -9.54 -12.47 17.55
CA GLN A 94 -10.62 -11.57 17.98
C GLN A 94 -11.93 -12.33 18.00
N GLY A 95 -12.74 -12.13 19.07
CA GLY A 95 -14.05 -12.75 19.19
C GLY A 95 -14.53 -12.79 20.62
N ASN A 96 -15.74 -13.29 20.83
CA ASN A 96 -16.30 -13.51 22.17
C ASN A 96 -15.78 -14.85 22.74
N ILE A 97 -14.55 -14.84 23.22
CA ILE A 97 -13.84 -16.03 23.74
C ILE A 97 -13.15 -15.72 25.07
N ASP A 98 -13.07 -16.74 25.94
CA ASP A 98 -12.29 -16.64 27.17
C ASP A 98 -10.79 -16.56 26.84
N PHE A 99 -10.18 -15.42 27.17
CA PHE A 99 -8.78 -15.15 26.85
C PHE A 99 -7.81 -16.17 27.49
N LYS A 100 -8.09 -16.63 28.73
CA LYS A 100 -7.26 -17.64 29.39
C LYS A 100 -7.34 -18.99 28.69
N LYS A 101 -8.50 -19.34 28.14
CA LYS A 101 -8.66 -20.55 27.33
C LYS A 101 -7.88 -20.46 26.01
N VAL A 102 -7.89 -19.30 25.37
CA VAL A 102 -7.10 -19.06 24.16
C VAL A 102 -5.61 -19.24 24.46
N ILE A 103 -5.08 -18.58 25.49
CA ILE A 103 -3.67 -18.70 25.88
C ILE A 103 -3.29 -20.17 26.06
N ARG A 104 -3.99 -20.92 26.90
CA ARG A 104 -3.70 -22.36 27.16
C ARG A 104 -3.73 -23.18 25.86
N THR A 105 -4.67 -22.89 24.97
CA THR A 105 -4.80 -23.62 23.71
C THR A 105 -3.62 -23.32 22.77
N VAL A 106 -3.22 -22.07 22.68
CA VAL A 106 -2.08 -21.65 21.85
C VAL A 106 -0.78 -22.19 22.44
N GLU A 107 -0.52 -22.00 23.72
CA GLU A 107 0.67 -22.53 24.40
C GLU A 107 0.83 -24.04 24.18
N LYS A 108 -0.26 -24.80 24.30
CA LYS A 108 -0.26 -26.22 24.00
C LYS A 108 0.02 -26.52 22.53
N ALA A 109 -0.50 -25.71 21.62
CA ALA A 109 -0.33 -25.93 20.18
C ALA A 109 1.09 -25.58 19.67
N VAL A 110 1.80 -24.72 20.39
CA VAL A 110 3.16 -24.27 20.03
C VAL A 110 4.24 -24.83 20.98
N SER A 111 3.90 -25.71 21.90
CA SER A 111 4.82 -26.26 22.91
C SER A 111 6.10 -26.89 22.33
N ASP A 112 5.99 -27.47 21.14
CA ASP A 112 7.09 -28.16 20.46
C ASP A 112 7.86 -27.22 19.49
N ILE A 113 7.47 -25.93 19.41
CA ILE A 113 8.13 -24.95 18.55
C ILE A 113 9.25 -24.27 19.34
N SER A 114 10.48 -24.52 18.94
CA SER A 114 11.64 -23.84 19.53
C SER A 114 11.69 -22.37 19.14
N LEU A 115 12.12 -21.53 20.08
CA LEU A 115 12.38 -20.12 19.80
C LEU A 115 13.44 -19.99 18.70
N SER A 116 13.15 -19.15 17.72
CA SER A 116 14.04 -18.90 16.61
C SER A 116 13.97 -17.43 16.19
N GLU A 117 15.13 -16.85 15.94
CA GLU A 117 15.24 -15.45 15.55
C GLU A 117 15.42 -15.27 14.04
N ILE A 118 14.86 -14.19 13.53
CA ILE A 118 15.09 -13.79 12.16
C ILE A 118 16.30 -12.87 12.09
N ASN A 119 17.24 -13.24 11.22
CA ASN A 119 18.34 -12.33 10.86
C ASN A 119 17.94 -11.62 9.55
N ARG A 120 17.42 -10.39 9.67
CA ARG A 120 17.12 -9.54 8.54
C ARG A 120 18.15 -8.41 8.43
N GLN A 121 18.89 -8.43 7.35
CA GLN A 121 19.60 -7.25 6.89
C GLN A 121 18.73 -6.59 5.79
N ARG A 122 18.20 -5.40 6.10
CA ARG A 122 17.51 -4.58 5.11
C ARG A 122 18.50 -3.58 4.56
N THR A 123 18.48 -3.44 3.24
CA THR A 123 19.22 -2.39 2.56
C THR A 123 18.26 -1.25 2.30
N ALA A 124 18.55 -0.06 2.78
CA ALA A 124 17.75 1.12 2.49
C ALA A 124 17.76 1.40 0.98
N PRO A 125 16.64 1.88 0.41
CA PRO A 125 16.61 2.27 -0.99
C PRO A 125 17.65 3.36 -1.28
N PHE A 126 18.32 3.23 -2.44
CA PHE A 126 19.28 4.24 -2.91
C PHE A 126 18.64 5.61 -3.14
N THR A 127 19.45 6.63 -3.43
CA THR A 127 18.96 7.96 -3.77
C THR A 127 17.93 7.89 -4.90
N TYR A 128 16.80 8.55 -4.70
CA TYR A 128 15.74 8.67 -5.68
C TYR A 128 16.01 9.86 -6.60
N THR A 129 15.82 9.62 -7.88
CA THR A 129 15.88 10.68 -8.91
C THR A 129 14.54 10.66 -9.65
N PRO A 130 13.76 11.74 -9.61
CA PRO A 130 12.48 11.84 -10.33
C PRO A 130 12.65 11.66 -11.83
N GLN A 131 11.69 10.99 -12.45
CA GLN A 131 11.69 10.67 -13.86
C GLN A 131 10.29 10.85 -14.45
N THR A 132 10.23 11.18 -15.75
CA THR A 132 9.01 11.12 -16.54
C THR A 132 9.20 10.08 -17.63
N LEU A 133 8.29 9.10 -17.65
CA LEU A 133 8.32 8.00 -18.60
C LEU A 133 6.94 7.83 -19.25
N THR A 134 6.93 7.66 -20.57
CA THR A 134 5.73 7.28 -21.32
C THR A 134 5.96 5.93 -21.97
N ILE A 135 5.04 5.00 -21.75
CA ILE A 135 5.07 3.64 -22.31
C ILE A 135 3.82 3.47 -23.17
N ASN A 136 4.01 3.13 -24.43
CA ASN A 136 2.89 2.78 -25.32
C ASN A 136 2.44 1.35 -24.99
N LYS A 137 1.19 1.21 -24.52
CA LYS A 137 0.54 -0.06 -24.20
C LYS A 137 -0.64 -0.36 -25.13
N ASP A 138 -0.87 0.49 -26.15
CA ASP A 138 -1.99 0.37 -27.10
C ASP A 138 -3.36 0.22 -26.38
N THR A 139 -3.56 1.08 -25.38
CA THR A 139 -4.76 1.07 -24.54
C THR A 139 -5.79 2.07 -25.07
N HIS A 140 -7.09 1.75 -24.88
CA HIS A 140 -8.17 2.68 -25.24
C HIS A 140 -8.18 3.96 -24.38
N GLN A 141 -7.64 3.88 -23.18
CA GLN A 141 -7.50 5.00 -22.24
C GLN A 141 -6.05 5.15 -21.84
N ALA A 142 -5.63 6.39 -21.65
CA ALA A 142 -4.37 6.66 -20.99
C ALA A 142 -4.50 6.49 -19.48
N HIS A 143 -3.52 5.85 -18.87
CA HIS A 143 -3.38 5.72 -17.43
C HIS A 143 -2.17 6.53 -16.99
N VAL A 144 -2.33 7.33 -15.95
CA VAL A 144 -1.28 8.24 -15.47
C VAL A 144 -1.07 8.04 -13.98
N MET A 145 0.22 7.91 -13.60
CA MET A 145 0.67 7.89 -12.23
C MET A 145 1.63 9.04 -11.98
N ILE A 146 1.38 9.83 -10.94
CA ILE A 146 2.24 10.94 -10.52
C ILE A 146 2.54 10.77 -9.03
N GLY A 147 3.80 10.81 -8.61
CA GLY A 147 4.11 10.66 -7.20
C GLY A 147 5.60 10.58 -6.92
N SER A 148 5.92 10.24 -5.68
CA SER A 148 7.27 10.18 -5.16
C SER A 148 7.40 9.15 -4.05
N ARG A 149 8.62 8.96 -3.55
CA ARG A 149 8.82 8.26 -2.28
C ARG A 149 8.19 9.05 -1.15
N GLY A 150 7.46 8.34 -0.27
CA GLY A 150 6.80 8.89 0.89
C GLY A 150 7.54 8.61 2.19
N TYR A 151 6.95 9.03 3.30
CA TYR A 151 7.46 8.77 4.63
C TYR A 151 7.34 7.30 5.03
N HIS A 152 8.33 6.81 5.77
CA HIS A 152 8.29 5.46 6.33
C HIS A 152 7.29 5.34 7.49
N ALA A 153 6.98 4.11 7.90
CA ALA A 153 5.94 3.80 8.86
C ALA A 153 6.14 4.42 10.27
N TYR A 154 7.37 4.74 10.63
CA TYR A 154 7.73 5.31 11.94
C TYR A 154 7.94 6.84 11.90
N ASP A 155 7.76 7.48 10.74
CA ASP A 155 7.95 8.91 10.59
C ASP A 155 6.77 9.69 11.20
N GLU A 156 7.06 10.73 11.97
CA GLU A 156 6.06 11.57 12.63
C GLU A 156 5.22 12.36 11.61
N LYS A 157 5.79 12.73 10.47
CA LYS A 157 5.11 13.45 9.39
C LYS A 157 4.10 12.59 8.62
N ARG A 158 4.17 11.26 8.75
CA ARG A 158 3.29 10.32 8.06
C ARG A 158 1.80 10.63 8.24
N THR A 159 1.38 10.96 9.47
CA THR A 159 -0.02 11.28 9.76
C THR A 159 -0.49 12.55 9.03
N GLY A 160 0.39 13.54 8.91
CA GLY A 160 0.09 14.76 8.14
C GLY A 160 -0.02 14.50 6.65
N LEU A 161 0.89 13.68 6.10
CA LEU A 161 0.81 13.26 4.69
C LEU A 161 -0.45 12.44 4.42
N TYR A 162 -0.87 11.58 5.35
CA TYR A 162 -2.12 10.82 5.24
C TYR A 162 -3.35 11.74 5.18
N LEU A 163 -3.38 12.80 5.97
CA LEU A 163 -4.45 13.81 5.90
C LEU A 163 -4.41 14.58 4.57
N LEU A 164 -3.22 14.98 4.09
CA LEU A 164 -3.07 15.64 2.79
C LEU A 164 -3.49 14.74 1.63
N ASN A 165 -3.13 13.47 1.67
CA ASN A 165 -3.55 12.47 0.71
C ASN A 165 -5.09 12.35 0.65
N ASN A 166 -5.75 12.31 1.80
CA ASN A 166 -7.21 12.27 1.89
C ASN A 166 -7.88 13.54 1.33
N ILE A 167 -7.30 14.72 1.59
CA ILE A 167 -7.76 15.99 1.02
C ILE A 167 -7.61 16.00 -0.51
N LEU A 168 -6.51 15.46 -1.03
CA LEU A 168 -6.21 15.44 -2.47
C LEU A 168 -7.11 14.50 -3.23
N GLY A 169 -7.08 13.21 -2.92
CA GLY A 169 -7.71 12.15 -3.70
C GLY A 169 -8.24 11.01 -2.84
N GLY A 170 -8.65 11.29 -1.58
CA GLY A 170 -9.34 10.31 -0.73
C GLY A 170 -10.71 9.90 -1.30
N PRO A 171 -11.37 8.92 -0.69
CA PRO A 171 -12.58 8.27 -1.24
C PRO A 171 -13.81 9.19 -1.29
N GLY A 172 -13.74 10.40 -0.72
CA GLY A 172 -14.83 11.36 -0.77
C GLY A 172 -14.94 12.07 -2.11
N MET A 173 -16.15 12.21 -2.66
CA MET A 173 -16.41 12.97 -3.89
C MET A 173 -16.00 14.44 -3.80
N ASN A 174 -15.80 14.95 -2.61
CA ASN A 174 -15.35 16.32 -2.30
C ASN A 174 -13.82 16.47 -2.28
N SER A 175 -13.06 15.41 -2.58
CA SER A 175 -11.60 15.50 -2.69
C SER A 175 -11.20 16.47 -3.81
N ARG A 176 -10.07 17.16 -3.63
CA ARG A 176 -9.67 18.26 -4.54
C ARG A 176 -9.48 17.80 -5.99
N LEU A 177 -8.86 16.66 -6.18
CA LEU A 177 -8.63 16.10 -7.51
C LEU A 177 -9.93 15.64 -8.16
N ASN A 178 -10.81 14.95 -7.40
CA ASN A 178 -12.12 14.56 -7.91
C ASN A 178 -12.93 15.77 -8.38
N LEU A 179 -12.97 16.84 -7.56
CA LEU A 179 -13.63 18.09 -7.96
C LEU A 179 -12.96 18.77 -9.16
N ALA A 180 -11.62 18.74 -9.25
CA ALA A 180 -10.90 19.46 -10.28
C ALA A 180 -10.92 18.77 -11.64
N LEU A 181 -10.82 17.42 -11.67
CA LEU A 181 -10.68 16.65 -12.90
C LEU A 181 -12.01 16.02 -13.32
N ARG A 182 -12.76 15.45 -12.37
CA ARG A 182 -13.98 14.69 -12.67
C ARG A 182 -15.22 15.56 -12.62
N GLU A 183 -15.60 16.08 -11.45
CA GLU A 183 -16.91 16.72 -11.23
C GLU A 183 -17.10 18.01 -12.07
N ARG A 184 -16.08 18.83 -12.15
CA ARG A 184 -16.18 20.13 -12.86
C ARG A 184 -15.88 20.06 -14.34
N ARG A 185 -15.17 19.01 -14.81
CA ARG A 185 -14.64 18.96 -16.17
C ARG A 185 -14.94 17.68 -16.91
N GLY A 186 -15.22 16.58 -16.20
CA GLY A 186 -15.50 15.27 -16.82
C GLY A 186 -14.30 14.68 -17.56
N LEU A 187 -13.06 15.05 -17.19
CA LEU A 187 -11.85 14.65 -17.91
C LEU A 187 -11.35 13.25 -17.52
N VAL A 188 -11.76 12.74 -16.36
CA VAL A 188 -11.29 11.46 -15.84
C VAL A 188 -12.46 10.59 -15.35
N TYR A 189 -12.33 9.29 -15.53
CA TYR A 189 -13.30 8.32 -15.01
C TYR A 189 -13.07 8.04 -13.54
N ASN A 190 -11.81 7.90 -13.14
CA ASN A 190 -11.39 7.72 -11.77
C ASN A 190 -10.16 8.59 -11.49
N VAL A 191 -10.06 9.08 -10.27
CA VAL A 191 -8.87 9.75 -9.75
C VAL A 191 -8.76 9.47 -8.26
N GLU A 192 -7.59 9.02 -7.85
CA GLU A 192 -7.31 8.69 -6.46
C GLU A 192 -5.88 9.07 -6.07
N ALA A 193 -5.69 9.31 -4.79
CA ALA A 193 -4.36 9.48 -4.21
C ALA A 193 -4.13 8.39 -3.17
N ASN A 194 -3.02 7.68 -3.30
CA ASN A 194 -2.66 6.55 -2.48
C ASN A 194 -1.37 6.82 -1.70
N LEU A 195 -1.32 6.29 -0.49
CA LEU A 195 -0.16 6.37 0.39
C LEU A 195 0.14 5.00 0.97
N THR A 196 1.31 4.47 0.65
CA THR A 196 1.84 3.24 1.25
C THR A 196 3.06 3.57 2.09
N SER A 197 3.11 3.10 3.34
CA SER A 197 4.26 3.29 4.21
C SER A 197 4.89 1.94 4.54
N TYR A 198 6.11 1.74 4.06
CA TYR A 198 6.97 0.62 4.43
C TYR A 198 7.76 0.95 5.70
N THR A 199 8.47 0.00 6.26
CA THR A 199 9.23 0.22 7.50
C THR A 199 10.46 1.12 7.35
N ASP A 200 10.94 1.33 6.14
CA ASP A 200 12.17 2.06 5.80
C ASP A 200 11.98 3.13 4.71
N THR A 201 10.80 3.19 4.09
CA THR A 201 10.42 4.18 3.08
C THR A 201 8.91 4.25 2.93
N GLY A 202 8.40 4.93 1.93
CA GLY A 202 6.99 4.94 1.54
C GLY A 202 6.81 5.29 0.08
N VAL A 203 5.57 5.23 -0.39
CA VAL A 203 5.13 5.67 -1.71
C VAL A 203 3.93 6.58 -1.54
N PHE A 204 3.98 7.75 -2.13
CA PHE A 204 2.84 8.62 -2.38
C PHE A 204 2.59 8.66 -3.88
N CYS A 205 1.38 8.38 -4.33
CA CYS A 205 1.03 8.48 -5.73
C CYS A 205 -0.41 8.95 -5.95
N ILE A 206 -0.61 9.60 -7.09
CA ILE A 206 -1.89 10.00 -7.65
C ILE A 206 -2.06 9.21 -8.94
N TYR A 207 -3.17 8.49 -9.05
CA TYR A 207 -3.56 7.76 -10.24
C TYR A 207 -4.80 8.38 -10.87
N PHE A 208 -4.87 8.41 -12.18
CA PHE A 208 -6.09 8.70 -12.93
C PHE A 208 -6.08 8.07 -14.32
N GLY A 209 -7.29 7.72 -14.82
CA GLY A 209 -7.53 7.29 -16.19
C GLY A 209 -8.25 8.39 -16.98
N THR A 210 -7.79 8.69 -18.19
CA THR A 210 -8.30 9.77 -19.05
C THR A 210 -8.18 9.42 -20.52
N ASP A 211 -8.79 10.20 -21.40
CA ASP A 211 -8.55 10.09 -22.84
C ASP A 211 -7.14 10.57 -23.17
N THR A 212 -6.51 9.96 -24.19
CA THR A 212 -5.09 10.22 -24.53
C THR A 212 -4.83 11.69 -24.85
N GLU A 213 -5.79 12.38 -25.46
CA GLU A 213 -5.70 13.82 -25.79
C GLU A 213 -5.74 14.74 -24.55
N ASP A 214 -6.30 14.27 -23.43
CA ASP A 214 -6.45 15.04 -22.21
C ASP A 214 -5.33 14.83 -21.17
N VAL A 215 -4.39 13.91 -21.43
CA VAL A 215 -3.29 13.56 -20.50
C VAL A 215 -2.55 14.79 -19.99
N ASP A 216 -2.01 15.61 -20.89
CA ASP A 216 -1.23 16.79 -20.50
C ASP A 216 -2.08 17.82 -19.74
N HIS A 217 -3.35 17.94 -20.11
CA HIS A 217 -4.28 18.83 -19.41
C HIS A 217 -4.51 18.36 -17.97
N CYS A 218 -4.76 17.08 -17.80
CA CYS A 218 -4.96 16.48 -16.48
C CYS A 218 -3.71 16.59 -15.60
N ILE A 219 -2.52 16.30 -16.13
CA ILE A 219 -1.25 16.46 -15.43
C ILE A 219 -1.09 17.91 -14.92
N ARG A 220 -1.33 18.92 -15.77
CA ARG A 220 -1.27 20.33 -15.35
C ARG A 220 -2.27 20.67 -14.25
N LEU A 221 -3.47 20.07 -14.28
CA LEU A 221 -4.47 20.27 -13.23
C LEU A 221 -4.06 19.63 -11.91
N VAL A 222 -3.47 18.43 -11.94
CA VAL A 222 -2.90 17.78 -10.74
C VAL A 222 -1.84 18.67 -10.12
N HIS A 223 -0.82 19.09 -10.88
CA HIS A 223 0.22 19.99 -10.40
C HIS A 223 -0.33 21.32 -9.85
N LYS A 224 -1.39 21.85 -10.47
CA LYS A 224 -2.07 23.04 -9.95
C LYS A 224 -2.70 22.82 -8.58
N GLU A 225 -3.32 21.68 -8.33
CA GLU A 225 -3.91 21.37 -7.01
C GLU A 225 -2.81 21.10 -5.96
N LEU A 226 -1.72 20.42 -6.32
CA LEU A 226 -0.54 20.25 -5.48
C LEU A 226 0.09 21.58 -5.11
N LYS A 227 0.27 22.46 -6.10
CA LYS A 227 0.79 23.83 -5.90
C LYS A 227 -0.08 24.65 -4.95
N LYS A 228 -1.40 24.54 -5.03
CA LYS A 228 -2.30 25.24 -4.09
C LYS A 228 -2.08 24.81 -2.63
N LEU A 229 -1.77 23.55 -2.38
CA LEU A 229 -1.46 23.06 -1.04
C LEU A 229 -0.09 23.52 -0.54
N ARG A 230 0.86 23.74 -1.45
CA ARG A 230 2.19 24.26 -1.13
C ARG A 230 2.20 25.78 -0.90
N ASP A 231 1.42 26.51 -1.67
CA ASP A 231 1.43 27.99 -1.63
C ASP A 231 0.48 28.56 -0.57
N ASN A 232 -0.57 27.80 -0.21
CA ASN A 232 -1.64 28.33 0.62
C ASN A 232 -1.89 27.41 1.83
N LYS A 233 -1.71 27.99 3.00
CA LYS A 233 -2.09 27.36 4.26
C LYS A 233 -3.60 27.07 4.28
N LEU A 234 -3.98 25.90 4.78
CA LEU A 234 -5.39 25.60 5.01
C LEU A 234 -5.98 26.57 6.02
N THR A 235 -7.19 27.07 5.75
CA THR A 235 -7.96 27.82 6.76
C THR A 235 -8.39 26.89 7.90
N ASP A 236 -8.68 27.46 9.06
CA ASP A 236 -9.16 26.68 10.22
C ASP A 236 -10.42 25.88 9.90
N ALA A 237 -11.32 26.43 9.11
CA ALA A 237 -12.51 25.72 8.65
C ALA A 237 -12.19 24.53 7.76
N GLN A 238 -11.25 24.69 6.81
CA GLN A 238 -10.81 23.61 5.93
C GLN A 238 -10.09 22.49 6.71
N LEU A 239 -9.19 22.86 7.61
CA LEU A 239 -8.48 21.92 8.46
C LEU A 239 -9.43 21.13 9.34
N THR A 240 -10.37 21.82 10.00
CA THR A 240 -11.38 21.18 10.87
C THR A 240 -12.26 20.22 10.08
N ALA A 241 -12.71 20.61 8.88
CA ALA A 241 -13.52 19.75 8.02
C ALA A 241 -12.74 18.50 7.58
N ALA A 242 -11.48 18.66 7.16
CA ALA A 242 -10.62 17.54 6.74
C ALA A 242 -10.35 16.54 7.89
N LYS A 243 -10.07 17.05 9.10
CA LYS A 243 -9.90 16.21 10.29
C LYS A 243 -11.16 15.43 10.63
N LYS A 244 -12.31 16.09 10.65
CA LYS A 244 -13.60 15.42 10.90
C LYS A 244 -13.90 14.34 9.88
N GLN A 245 -13.63 14.60 8.60
CA GLN A 245 -13.87 13.66 7.53
C GLN A 245 -13.03 12.39 7.72
N ILE A 246 -11.71 12.52 7.90
CA ILE A 246 -10.83 11.36 8.03
C ILE A 246 -11.09 10.58 9.33
N ILE A 247 -11.37 11.26 10.44
CA ILE A 247 -11.76 10.60 11.70
C ILE A 247 -13.05 9.80 11.51
N GLY A 248 -14.04 10.37 10.81
CA GLY A 248 -15.29 9.67 10.48
C GLY A 248 -15.05 8.43 9.60
N GLN A 249 -14.19 8.54 8.58
CA GLN A 249 -13.82 7.42 7.71
C GLN A 249 -13.12 6.29 8.48
N ILE A 250 -12.16 6.63 9.37
CA ILE A 250 -11.48 5.65 10.23
C ILE A 250 -12.48 5.01 11.19
N GLY A 251 -13.41 5.77 11.75
CA GLY A 251 -14.47 5.25 12.63
C GLY A 251 -15.31 4.20 11.91
N VAL A 252 -15.81 4.52 10.71
CA VAL A 252 -16.60 3.58 9.89
C VAL A 252 -15.78 2.34 9.50
N ALA A 253 -14.51 2.52 9.11
CA ALA A 253 -13.63 1.40 8.77
C ALA A 253 -13.37 0.48 9.98
N SER A 254 -13.35 1.02 11.19
CA SER A 254 -13.15 0.24 12.43
C SER A 254 -14.33 -0.70 12.76
N ASP A 255 -15.50 -0.50 12.16
CA ASP A 255 -16.65 -1.39 12.31
C ASP A 255 -16.50 -2.68 11.48
N ASN A 256 -15.56 -2.75 10.55
CA ASN A 256 -15.21 -3.97 9.86
C ASN A 256 -14.25 -4.80 10.73
N PHE A 257 -14.80 -5.76 11.48
CA PHE A 257 -14.05 -6.58 12.43
C PHE A 257 -12.93 -7.40 11.79
N GLU A 258 -13.09 -7.89 10.58
CA GLU A 258 -12.09 -8.70 9.89
C GLU A 258 -10.87 -7.86 9.52
N ASN A 259 -11.09 -6.74 8.84
CA ASN A 259 -10.01 -5.82 8.48
C ASN A 259 -9.30 -5.25 9.72
N ASN A 260 -10.08 -4.88 10.73
CA ASN A 260 -9.53 -4.38 12.00
C ASN A 260 -8.64 -5.42 12.69
N ALA A 261 -9.06 -6.72 12.68
CA ALA A 261 -8.25 -7.80 13.24
C ALA A 261 -6.92 -7.98 12.50
N LEU A 262 -6.94 -7.90 11.17
CA LEU A 262 -5.73 -7.97 10.35
C LEU A 262 -4.79 -6.78 10.62
N ASP A 263 -5.36 -5.58 10.71
CA ASP A 263 -4.58 -4.36 10.98
C ASP A 263 -3.97 -4.36 12.38
N MET A 264 -4.68 -4.87 13.38
CA MET A 264 -4.15 -5.08 14.72
C MET A 264 -2.98 -6.06 14.73
N GLY A 265 -3.11 -7.20 14.03
CA GLY A 265 -2.05 -8.19 13.91
C GLY A 265 -0.81 -7.62 13.21
N LYS A 266 -1.00 -6.90 12.11
CA LYS A 266 0.08 -6.19 11.38
C LYS A 266 0.74 -5.13 12.26
N ALA A 267 -0.04 -4.29 12.94
CA ALA A 267 0.48 -3.25 13.81
C ALA A 267 1.34 -3.85 14.94
N PHE A 268 0.88 -4.94 15.56
CA PHE A 268 1.65 -5.61 16.60
C PHE A 268 2.95 -6.22 16.07
N LEU A 269 2.91 -6.81 14.87
CA LEU A 269 4.12 -7.36 14.22
C LEU A 269 5.16 -6.28 13.93
N HIS A 270 4.74 -5.08 13.49
CA HIS A 270 5.63 -4.00 13.09
C HIS A 270 6.10 -3.12 14.25
N TYR A 271 5.20 -2.84 15.20
CA TYR A 271 5.44 -1.84 16.26
C TYR A 271 5.59 -2.44 17.66
N GLY A 272 5.33 -3.76 17.83
CA GLY A 272 5.30 -4.42 19.14
C GLY A 272 4.14 -3.97 20.03
N LYS A 273 3.25 -3.14 19.52
CA LYS A 273 2.09 -2.60 20.21
C LYS A 273 0.94 -2.38 19.24
N PHE A 274 -0.27 -2.38 19.78
CA PHE A 274 -1.46 -1.95 19.08
C PHE A 274 -1.87 -0.56 19.60
N GLU A 275 -2.16 0.34 18.69
CA GLU A 275 -2.73 1.65 18.99
C GLU A 275 -4.20 1.63 18.57
N GLY A 276 -5.09 1.86 19.52
CA GLY A 276 -6.52 1.96 19.24
C GLY A 276 -6.86 3.21 18.41
N PRO A 277 -8.05 3.26 17.80
CA PRO A 277 -8.48 4.42 16.99
C PRO A 277 -8.34 5.74 17.71
N GLY A 278 -8.55 5.78 19.03
CA GLY A 278 -8.43 6.99 19.85
C GLY A 278 -7.03 7.62 19.84
N GLU A 279 -5.96 6.82 19.75
CA GLU A 279 -4.61 7.39 19.66
C GLU A 279 -4.35 7.95 18.26
N VAL A 280 -4.90 7.33 17.22
CA VAL A 280 -4.84 7.84 15.85
C VAL A 280 -5.61 9.16 15.76
N PHE A 281 -6.80 9.27 16.38
CA PHE A 281 -7.58 10.49 16.42
C PHE A 281 -6.84 11.64 17.09
N LYS A 282 -6.19 11.40 18.24
CA LYS A 282 -5.38 12.41 18.93
C LYS A 282 -4.26 12.95 18.03
N ARG A 283 -3.57 12.08 17.28
CA ARG A 283 -2.53 12.51 16.32
C ARG A 283 -3.10 13.36 15.20
N ILE A 284 -4.26 12.99 14.65
CA ILE A 284 -4.94 13.78 13.62
C ILE A 284 -5.39 15.13 14.19
N GLU A 285 -5.95 15.16 15.39
CA GLU A 285 -6.39 16.40 16.04
C GLU A 285 -5.23 17.35 16.35
N ALA A 286 -4.05 16.82 16.65
CA ALA A 286 -2.84 17.60 16.92
C ALA A 286 -2.22 18.26 15.66
N LEU A 287 -2.59 17.85 14.46
CA LEU A 287 -2.06 18.43 13.22
C LEU A 287 -2.43 19.91 13.11
N THR A 288 -1.49 20.73 12.67
CA THR A 288 -1.69 22.15 12.41
C THR A 288 -1.63 22.45 10.92
N ALA A 289 -2.19 23.59 10.49
CA ALA A 289 -2.11 24.00 9.11
C ALA A 289 -0.67 24.36 8.69
N ASP A 290 0.18 24.81 9.62
CA ASP A 290 1.60 25.05 9.37
C ASP A 290 2.34 23.76 9.09
N HIS A 291 2.11 22.75 9.91
CA HIS A 291 2.72 21.43 9.75
C HIS A 291 2.32 20.79 8.41
N LEU A 292 1.03 20.91 8.02
CA LEU A 292 0.58 20.42 6.71
C LEU A 292 1.19 21.19 5.53
N LEU A 293 1.39 22.50 5.67
CA LEU A 293 2.05 23.32 4.67
C LEU A 293 3.52 22.90 4.48
N GLU A 294 4.23 22.64 5.60
CA GLU A 294 5.62 22.12 5.57
C GLU A 294 5.68 20.79 4.81
N ILE A 295 4.83 19.83 5.17
CA ILE A 295 4.76 18.52 4.52
C ILE A 295 4.41 18.66 3.04
N ALA A 296 3.46 19.53 2.68
CA ALA A 296 3.10 19.76 1.29
C ALA A 296 4.28 20.32 0.47
N ASN A 297 5.08 21.22 1.05
CA ASN A 297 6.26 21.76 0.37
C ASN A 297 7.38 20.71 0.22
N GLU A 298 7.52 19.81 1.18
CA GLU A 298 8.51 18.74 1.14
C GLU A 298 8.13 17.65 0.13
N MET A 299 6.82 17.33 0.01
CA MET A 299 6.36 16.16 -0.73
C MET A 299 5.83 16.44 -2.13
N PHE A 300 5.30 17.65 -2.38
CA PHE A 300 4.54 17.96 -3.58
C PHE A 300 5.23 18.93 -4.54
N ALA A 301 6.52 19.21 -4.32
CA ALA A 301 7.28 19.98 -5.26
C ALA A 301 7.47 19.19 -6.57
N GLU A 302 7.24 19.85 -7.70
CA GLU A 302 7.22 19.21 -9.03
C GLU A 302 8.55 18.50 -9.34
N GLU A 303 9.65 19.10 -8.90
CA GLU A 303 11.00 18.54 -9.01
C GLU A 303 11.26 17.25 -8.23
N TYR A 304 10.33 16.86 -7.35
CA TYR A 304 10.43 15.61 -6.57
C TYR A 304 9.49 14.50 -7.07
N LEU A 305 8.64 14.82 -8.05
CA LEU A 305 7.61 13.90 -8.53
C LEU A 305 8.07 13.18 -9.79
N SER A 306 7.90 11.88 -9.82
CA SER A 306 7.94 11.08 -11.04
C SER A 306 6.57 11.02 -11.69
N THR A 307 6.56 10.87 -13.01
CA THR A 307 5.34 10.68 -13.81
C THR A 307 5.52 9.46 -14.72
N LEU A 308 4.57 8.55 -14.67
CA LEU A 308 4.45 7.41 -15.58
C LEU A 308 3.15 7.54 -16.35
N VAL A 309 3.21 7.40 -17.67
CA VAL A 309 2.06 7.46 -18.56
C VAL A 309 2.01 6.18 -19.39
N TYR A 310 0.86 5.51 -19.40
CA TYR A 310 0.50 4.52 -20.40
C TYR A 310 -0.43 5.16 -21.41
N SER A 311 -0.13 5.03 -22.69
CA SER A 311 -0.90 5.57 -23.80
C SER A 311 -1.08 4.55 -24.90
#